data_43cc20a52f5e5f0af38b196d4f75600d
#
_entry.id   43cc20a52f5e5f0af38b196d4f75600d
#
_cell.length_a   1.000
_cell.length_b   1.000
_cell.length_c   1.000
_cell.angle_alpha   90.00
_cell.angle_beta   90.00
_cell.angle_gamma   90.00
#
_symmetry.space_group_name_H-M   'P 1'
#
loop_
_entity.id
_entity.type
_entity.pdbx_description
1 polymer ?
#
loop_
_entity_poly.entity_id
_entity_poly.type
_entity_poly.pdbx_seq_one_letter_code
_entity_poly.pdbx_strand_id
1 'polypeptide(L)'
;LKILNNEICDRFETITFDLGFYCNPYYPSITESQDKKNFFITHSFGYNWLLKNINSFDGLINFCGSASYFSKKSNIRKSINRMIKMFKLDPSYVLNDFFKNSGVQFEKPNKLMNNKLLIDSLHVLRDENLTTIEYKNKAPQQNIFCKDDRIMKIKDLEKLDGDLVVDGDHGFPYKFPRKASEIILNFLKQNNEL
;
A
#
# COMPACT_ATOMS: atom_id res chain seq x y z
N LEU A 1 10.08 -1.10 2.80
CA LEU A 1 9.65 -0.53 4.09
C LEU A 1 10.74 -0.54 5.17
N LYS A 2 11.64 -1.53 5.21
CA LYS A 2 12.73 -1.59 6.21
C LYS A 2 13.58 -0.30 6.25
N ILE A 3 13.88 0.29 5.10
CA ILE A 3 14.64 1.55 5.02
C ILE A 3 13.82 2.70 5.60
N LEU A 4 12.53 2.79 5.24
CA LEU A 4 11.63 3.80 5.80
C LEU A 4 11.49 3.64 7.33
N ASN A 5 11.42 2.40 7.82
CA ASN A 5 11.39 2.12 9.25
C ASN A 5 12.61 2.70 9.96
N ASN A 6 13.80 2.57 9.40
CA ASN A 6 15.04 3.12 9.98
C ASN A 6 15.04 4.66 10.07
N GLU A 7 14.27 5.35 9.23
CA GLU A 7 14.18 6.82 9.25
C GLU A 7 13.23 7.34 10.37
N ILE A 8 12.37 6.49 10.92
CA ILE A 8 11.36 6.88 11.91
C ILE A 8 11.47 6.14 13.26
N CYS A 9 12.20 5.02 13.34
CA CYS A 9 12.25 4.16 14.53
C CYS A 9 12.85 4.82 15.77
N ASP A 10 13.67 5.87 15.61
CA ASP A 10 14.24 6.60 16.75
C ASP A 10 13.19 7.40 17.53
N ARG A 11 12.01 7.62 16.95
CA ARG A 11 10.93 8.44 17.53
C ARG A 11 9.68 7.65 17.86
N PHE A 12 9.51 6.48 17.26
CA PHE A 12 8.29 5.68 17.36
C PHE A 12 8.60 4.21 17.58
N GLU A 13 7.78 3.55 18.36
CA GLU A 13 7.74 2.10 18.35
C GLU A 13 7.11 1.64 17.03
N THR A 14 7.89 0.95 16.20
CA THR A 14 7.44 0.56 14.86
C THR A 14 7.24 -0.95 14.77
N ILE A 15 6.10 -1.35 14.21
CA ILE A 15 5.72 -2.74 13.98
C ILE A 15 5.52 -2.94 12.48
N THR A 16 6.14 -3.97 11.91
CA THR A 16 6.03 -4.27 10.48
C THR A 16 5.18 -5.51 10.26
N PHE A 17 4.17 -5.39 9.42
CA PHE A 17 3.37 -6.51 8.91
C PHE A 17 3.98 -7.08 7.64
N ASP A 18 4.11 -8.41 7.57
CA ASP A 18 4.48 -9.10 6.33
C ASP A 18 3.28 -9.88 5.81
N LEU A 19 2.80 -9.53 4.64
CA LEU A 19 1.62 -10.16 4.03
C LEU A 19 1.87 -11.60 3.53
N GLY A 20 3.13 -12.04 3.51
CA GLY A 20 3.48 -13.43 3.19
C GLY A 20 3.65 -13.71 1.71
N PHE A 21 3.89 -12.71 0.86
CA PHE A 21 4.10 -12.93 -0.57
C PHE A 21 5.37 -13.74 -0.88
N TYR A 22 6.40 -13.59 -0.05
CA TYR A 22 7.72 -14.25 -0.22
C TYR A 22 8.19 -14.99 1.03
N CYS A 23 7.36 -15.08 2.06
CA CYS A 23 7.65 -15.76 3.32
C CYS A 23 6.34 -16.20 3.97
N ASN A 24 6.41 -16.75 5.16
CA ASN A 24 5.20 -16.90 5.97
C ASN A 24 4.67 -15.52 6.36
N PRO A 25 3.36 -15.31 6.34
CA PRO A 25 2.78 -14.05 6.79
C PRO A 25 3.12 -13.83 8.26
N TYR A 26 3.36 -12.57 8.62
CA TYR A 26 3.60 -12.14 9.99
C TYR A 26 2.66 -11.00 10.34
N TYR A 27 1.72 -11.27 11.23
CA TYR A 27 0.73 -10.32 11.71
C TYR A 27 0.90 -10.15 13.22
N PRO A 28 1.74 -9.22 13.65
CA PRO A 28 1.94 -8.96 15.08
C PRO A 28 0.64 -8.46 15.70
N SER A 29 0.44 -8.80 17.00
CA SER A 29 -0.67 -8.26 17.77
C SER A 29 -0.49 -6.75 17.93
N ILE A 30 -1.54 -6.01 17.61
CA ILE A 30 -1.60 -4.58 17.89
C ILE A 30 -2.09 -4.45 19.33
N THR A 31 -1.28 -3.85 20.18
CA THR A 31 -1.69 -3.59 21.55
C THR A 31 -2.62 -2.39 21.55
N GLU A 32 -3.91 -2.60 21.73
CA GLU A 32 -4.84 -1.54 22.07
C GLU A 32 -4.57 -1.10 23.51
N SER A 33 -3.81 -0.06 23.69
CA SER A 33 -3.55 0.59 24.96
C SER A 33 -4.26 1.94 24.95
N GLN A 34 -4.93 2.30 26.05
CA GLN A 34 -5.56 3.61 26.17
C GLN A 34 -4.55 4.77 26.09
N ASP A 35 -3.28 4.49 26.33
CA ASP A 35 -2.20 5.48 26.38
C ASP A 35 -1.36 5.53 25.07
N LYS A 36 -1.62 4.63 24.11
CA LYS A 36 -0.86 4.58 22.84
C LYS A 36 -1.79 4.69 21.65
N LYS A 37 -1.45 5.60 20.73
CA LYS A 37 -2.15 5.73 19.45
C LYS A 37 -1.48 4.87 18.38
N ASN A 38 -2.32 4.29 17.52
CA ASN A 38 -1.89 3.40 16.43
C ASN A 38 -2.05 4.11 15.08
N PHE A 39 -0.93 4.46 14.47
CA PHE A 39 -0.87 5.03 13.13
C PHE A 39 -0.40 3.97 12.14
N PHE A 40 -1.12 3.85 11.05
CA PHE A 40 -0.76 2.92 9.99
C PHE A 40 -0.11 3.63 8.81
N ILE A 41 0.94 3.00 8.28
CA ILE A 41 1.58 3.41 7.03
C ILE A 41 1.40 2.25 6.06
N THR A 42 0.69 2.51 4.96
CA THR A 42 0.42 1.51 3.94
C THR A 42 1.04 1.88 2.61
N HIS A 43 1.30 0.88 1.79
CA HIS A 43 1.73 1.06 0.42
C HIS A 43 0.99 0.07 -0.49
N SER A 44 0.43 0.58 -1.59
CA SER A 44 -0.19 -0.24 -2.63
C SER A 44 -1.28 -1.18 -2.07
N PHE A 45 -1.21 -2.49 -2.32
CA PHE A 45 -2.14 -3.48 -1.81
C PHE A 45 -2.23 -3.53 -0.27
N GLY A 46 -1.20 -3.08 0.45
CA GLY A 46 -1.25 -2.97 1.91
C GLY A 46 -2.42 -2.14 2.43
N TYR A 47 -2.87 -1.15 1.65
CA TYR A 47 -4.06 -0.38 1.97
C TYR A 47 -5.35 -1.21 1.95
N ASN A 48 -5.54 -2.01 0.89
CA ASN A 48 -6.70 -2.90 0.78
C ASN A 48 -6.70 -3.95 1.90
N TRP A 49 -5.51 -4.48 2.22
CA TRP A 49 -5.36 -5.43 3.31
C TRP A 49 -5.73 -4.78 4.66
N LEU A 50 -5.24 -3.57 4.94
CA LEU A 50 -5.57 -2.82 6.16
C LEU A 50 -7.08 -2.65 6.31
N LEU A 51 -7.75 -2.11 5.28
CA LEU A 51 -9.19 -1.85 5.32
C LEU A 51 -10.03 -3.11 5.58
N LYS A 52 -9.54 -4.27 5.20
CA LYS A 52 -10.25 -5.56 5.41
C LYS A 52 -9.99 -6.18 6.78
N ASN A 53 -8.86 -5.90 7.40
CA ASN A 53 -8.41 -6.66 8.56
C ASN A 53 -8.29 -5.83 9.84
N ILE A 54 -8.26 -4.51 9.74
CA ILE A 54 -8.12 -3.60 10.87
C ILE A 54 -9.38 -2.75 11.01
N ASN A 55 -10.04 -2.88 12.15
CA ASN A 55 -11.34 -2.23 12.38
C ASN A 55 -11.21 -0.76 12.83
N SER A 56 -10.12 -0.42 13.53
CA SER A 56 -9.89 0.91 14.08
C SER A 56 -8.41 1.27 14.07
N PHE A 57 -8.12 2.55 13.88
CA PHE A 57 -6.80 3.15 13.97
C PHE A 57 -6.95 4.66 14.25
N ASP A 58 -5.89 5.28 14.76
CA ASP A 58 -5.88 6.71 15.13
C ASP A 58 -5.45 7.61 13.97
N GLY A 59 -4.82 7.04 12.95
CA GLY A 59 -4.48 7.75 11.73
C GLY A 59 -3.86 6.82 10.68
N LEU A 60 -3.92 7.27 9.43
CA LEU A 60 -3.49 6.48 8.28
C LEU A 60 -2.76 7.33 7.24
N ILE A 61 -1.60 6.87 6.83
CA ILE A 61 -0.84 7.41 5.71
C ILE A 61 -0.73 6.32 4.65
N ASN A 62 -1.27 6.59 3.47
CA ASN A 62 -1.37 5.63 2.40
C ASN A 62 -0.59 6.09 1.17
N PHE A 63 0.45 5.36 0.81
CA PHE A 63 1.24 5.58 -0.40
C PHE A 63 0.73 4.69 -1.54
N CYS A 64 0.28 5.29 -2.63
CA CYS A 64 -0.08 4.60 -3.87
C CYS A 64 -1.05 3.42 -3.66
N GLY A 65 -1.99 3.52 -2.72
CA GLY A 65 -3.07 2.57 -2.50
C GLY A 65 -4.43 3.20 -2.81
N SER A 66 -5.44 2.39 -3.14
CA SER A 66 -6.81 2.86 -3.37
C SER A 66 -7.82 1.79 -3.04
N ALA A 67 -8.91 2.19 -2.38
CA ALA A 67 -10.01 1.31 -2.00
C ALA A 67 -10.82 0.80 -3.20
N SER A 68 -10.76 1.45 -4.36
CA SER A 68 -11.65 1.13 -5.48
C SER A 68 -11.06 1.29 -6.89
N TYR A 69 -9.86 1.82 -7.03
CA TYR A 69 -9.28 2.13 -8.34
C TYR A 69 -9.35 0.95 -9.32
N PHE A 70 -8.97 -0.23 -8.86
CA PHE A 70 -8.88 -1.41 -9.70
C PHE A 70 -10.23 -2.08 -9.98
N SER A 71 -11.20 -1.93 -9.10
CA SER A 71 -12.52 -2.56 -9.23
C SER A 71 -13.53 -1.73 -10.02
N LYS A 72 -13.43 -0.39 -10.01
CA LYS A 72 -14.42 0.50 -10.64
C LYS A 72 -14.39 0.49 -12.17
N LYS A 73 -13.22 0.45 -12.80
CA LYS A 73 -13.08 0.64 -14.26
C LYS A 73 -12.96 -0.69 -15.01
N SER A 74 -13.83 -0.90 -16.01
CA SER A 74 -13.86 -2.16 -16.78
C SER A 74 -12.55 -2.49 -17.52
N ASN A 75 -11.86 -1.47 -18.05
CA ASN A 75 -10.56 -1.64 -18.71
C ASN A 75 -9.47 -2.07 -17.73
N ILE A 76 -9.48 -1.54 -16.51
CA ILE A 76 -8.52 -1.91 -15.45
C ILE A 76 -8.80 -3.34 -14.98
N ARG A 77 -10.08 -3.68 -14.74
CA ARG A 77 -10.48 -5.07 -14.41
C ARG A 77 -10.05 -6.07 -15.48
N LYS A 78 -10.17 -5.72 -16.77
CA LYS A 78 -9.67 -6.55 -17.89
C LYS A 78 -8.16 -6.74 -17.82
N SER A 79 -7.41 -5.69 -17.48
CA SER A 79 -5.94 -5.77 -17.32
C SER A 79 -5.56 -6.71 -16.18
N ILE A 80 -6.24 -6.63 -15.02
CA ILE A 80 -6.00 -7.56 -13.92
C ILE A 80 -6.35 -9.00 -14.30
N ASN A 81 -7.47 -9.23 -15.01
CA ASN A 81 -7.81 -10.54 -15.52
C ASN A 81 -6.72 -11.14 -16.42
N ARG A 82 -6.14 -10.29 -17.29
CA ARG A 82 -5.01 -10.72 -18.13
C ARG A 82 -3.79 -11.03 -17.26
N MET A 83 -3.48 -10.20 -16.27
CA MET A 83 -2.38 -10.43 -15.33
C MET A 83 -2.55 -11.76 -14.59
N ILE A 84 -3.74 -12.06 -14.06
CA ILE A 84 -4.04 -13.35 -13.38
C ILE A 84 -3.82 -14.53 -14.33
N LYS A 85 -4.30 -14.44 -15.57
CA LYS A 85 -4.11 -15.52 -16.56
C LYS A 85 -2.62 -15.73 -16.87
N MET A 86 -1.90 -14.64 -17.12
CA MET A 86 -0.46 -14.70 -17.40
C MET A 86 0.34 -15.18 -16.19
N PHE A 87 -0.05 -14.79 -14.97
CA PHE A 87 0.60 -15.24 -13.75
C PHE A 87 0.54 -16.77 -13.56
N LYS A 88 -0.56 -17.38 -13.98
CA LYS A 88 -0.70 -18.86 -13.96
C LYS A 88 0.21 -19.56 -14.98
N LEU A 89 0.59 -18.88 -16.06
CA LEU A 89 1.46 -19.41 -17.11
C LEU A 89 2.93 -19.12 -16.84
N ASP A 90 3.25 -17.89 -16.50
CA ASP A 90 4.60 -17.40 -16.25
C ASP A 90 4.60 -16.32 -15.15
N PRO A 91 4.69 -16.75 -13.88
CA PRO A 91 4.76 -15.82 -12.75
C PRO A 91 5.95 -14.86 -12.83
N SER A 92 7.08 -15.33 -13.34
CA SER A 92 8.31 -14.53 -13.42
C SER A 92 8.16 -13.37 -14.40
N TYR A 93 7.54 -13.61 -15.54
CA TYR A 93 7.24 -12.58 -16.51
C TYR A 93 6.35 -11.48 -15.91
N VAL A 94 5.26 -11.88 -15.26
CA VAL A 94 4.31 -10.92 -14.66
C VAL A 94 4.96 -10.08 -13.56
N LEU A 95 5.78 -10.70 -12.72
CA LEU A 95 6.51 -9.96 -11.67
C LEU A 95 7.53 -8.98 -12.25
N ASN A 96 8.31 -9.41 -13.24
CA ASN A 96 9.27 -8.54 -13.90
C ASN A 96 8.58 -7.32 -14.53
N ASP A 97 7.45 -7.54 -15.20
CA ASP A 97 6.65 -6.45 -15.79
C ASP A 97 6.08 -5.52 -14.71
N PHE A 98 5.54 -6.09 -13.61
CA PHE A 98 5.04 -5.31 -12.49
C PHE A 98 6.14 -4.46 -11.85
N PHE A 99 7.30 -5.02 -11.53
CA PHE A 99 8.40 -4.27 -10.92
C PHE A 99 8.96 -3.19 -11.85
N LYS A 100 9.09 -3.49 -13.15
CA LYS A 100 9.45 -2.49 -14.17
C LYS A 100 8.47 -1.32 -14.19
N ASN A 101 7.17 -1.59 -14.11
CA ASN A 101 6.14 -0.55 -14.11
C ASN A 101 6.04 0.19 -12.76
N SER A 102 6.39 -0.47 -11.65
CA SER A 102 6.45 0.17 -10.33
C SER A 102 7.68 1.05 -10.14
N GLY A 103 8.66 0.98 -11.05
CA GLY A 103 9.91 1.72 -10.96
C GLY A 103 10.90 1.18 -9.92
N VAL A 104 10.65 -0.02 -9.39
CA VAL A 104 11.53 -0.70 -8.43
C VAL A 104 12.30 -1.80 -9.14
N GLN A 105 13.60 -1.93 -8.83
CA GLN A 105 14.37 -3.07 -9.29
C GLN A 105 13.90 -4.35 -8.59
N PHE A 106 13.59 -5.37 -9.39
CA PHE A 106 13.25 -6.69 -8.85
C PHE A 106 14.52 -7.44 -8.48
N GLU A 107 14.76 -7.57 -7.21
CA GLU A 107 15.72 -8.53 -6.69
C GLU A 107 14.95 -9.82 -6.41
N LYS A 108 15.26 -10.89 -7.18
CA LYS A 108 14.62 -12.19 -6.98
C LYS A 108 14.88 -12.65 -5.54
N PRO A 109 13.84 -12.75 -4.70
CA PRO A 109 14.06 -13.19 -3.33
C PRO A 109 14.53 -14.65 -3.33
N ASN A 110 15.45 -14.98 -2.42
CA ASN A 110 15.91 -16.36 -2.20
C ASN A 110 14.84 -17.28 -1.60
N LYS A 111 13.61 -16.77 -1.42
CA LYS A 111 12.49 -17.47 -0.80
C LYS A 111 11.46 -17.86 -1.83
N LEU A 112 10.75 -18.96 -1.56
CA LEU A 112 9.63 -19.39 -2.38
C LEU A 112 8.52 -18.35 -2.35
N MET A 113 8.07 -17.99 -3.55
CA MET A 113 6.97 -17.05 -3.73
C MET A 113 5.63 -17.75 -3.48
N ASN A 114 4.74 -17.07 -2.76
CA ASN A 114 3.38 -17.55 -2.54
C ASN A 114 2.47 -17.14 -3.71
N ASN A 115 2.51 -17.93 -4.78
CA ASN A 115 1.72 -17.69 -6.00
C ASN A 115 0.23 -17.60 -5.72
N LYS A 116 -0.27 -18.45 -4.82
CA LYS A 116 -1.70 -18.46 -4.46
C LYS A 116 -2.09 -17.10 -3.85
N LEU A 117 -1.36 -16.65 -2.87
CA LEU A 117 -1.65 -15.37 -2.19
C LEU A 117 -1.57 -14.18 -3.14
N LEU A 118 -0.59 -14.16 -4.05
CA LEU A 118 -0.48 -13.13 -5.08
C LEU A 118 -1.70 -13.10 -6.00
N ILE A 119 -2.16 -14.27 -6.47
CA ILE A 119 -3.37 -14.39 -7.29
C ILE A 119 -4.61 -13.96 -6.50
N ASP A 120 -4.76 -14.40 -5.26
CA ASP A 120 -5.88 -14.03 -4.39
C ASP A 120 -5.92 -12.50 -4.17
N SER A 121 -4.75 -11.86 -3.98
CA SER A 121 -4.65 -10.40 -3.88
C SER A 121 -5.09 -9.68 -5.15
N LEU A 122 -4.76 -10.21 -6.33
CA LEU A 122 -5.24 -9.68 -7.61
C LEU A 122 -6.77 -9.82 -7.75
N HIS A 123 -7.36 -10.90 -7.24
CA HIS A 123 -8.82 -11.06 -7.18
C HIS A 123 -9.45 -9.99 -6.26
N VAL A 124 -8.88 -9.74 -5.09
CA VAL A 124 -9.35 -8.68 -4.19
C VAL A 124 -9.32 -7.33 -4.91
N LEU A 125 -8.21 -6.95 -5.53
CA LEU A 125 -8.10 -5.69 -6.26
C LEU A 125 -9.13 -5.56 -7.39
N ARG A 126 -9.41 -6.64 -8.11
CA ARG A 126 -10.33 -6.65 -9.24
C ARG A 126 -11.79 -6.55 -8.83
N ASP A 127 -12.17 -7.25 -7.77
CA ASP A 127 -13.57 -7.54 -7.46
C ASP A 127 -14.11 -6.70 -6.30
N GLU A 128 -13.26 -6.27 -5.38
CA GLU A 128 -13.68 -5.59 -4.17
C GLU A 128 -13.62 -4.06 -4.30
N ASN A 129 -14.70 -3.42 -3.88
CA ASN A 129 -14.78 -1.98 -3.69
C ASN A 129 -14.88 -1.70 -2.19
N LEU A 130 -13.80 -1.19 -1.60
CA LEU A 130 -13.68 -0.97 -0.16
C LEU A 130 -14.00 0.47 0.27
N THR A 131 -14.52 1.31 -0.62
CA THR A 131 -14.82 2.72 -0.31
C THR A 131 -15.77 2.88 0.87
N THR A 132 -16.75 1.98 1.03
CA THR A 132 -17.68 2.04 2.16
C THR A 132 -16.98 1.81 3.50
N ILE A 133 -15.95 0.97 3.53
CA ILE A 133 -15.12 0.73 4.72
C ILE A 133 -14.23 1.94 4.98
N GLU A 134 -13.61 2.49 3.93
CA GLU A 134 -12.79 3.69 3.99
C GLU A 134 -13.56 4.87 4.62
N TYR A 135 -14.78 5.15 4.15
CA TYR A 135 -15.60 6.26 4.67
C TYR A 135 -16.17 6.04 6.09
N LYS A 136 -16.23 4.80 6.57
CA LYS A 136 -16.65 4.52 7.94
C LYS A 136 -15.59 4.89 8.96
N ASN A 137 -14.32 4.86 8.57
CA ASN A 137 -13.24 5.26 9.44
C ASN A 137 -13.11 6.79 9.44
N LYS A 138 -13.26 7.40 10.61
CA LYS A 138 -13.18 8.86 10.80
C LYS A 138 -11.80 9.35 11.24
N ALA A 139 -10.84 8.46 11.39
CA ALA A 139 -9.48 8.85 11.74
C ALA A 139 -8.85 9.73 10.64
N PRO A 140 -7.96 10.64 10.98
CA PRO A 140 -7.21 11.41 10.00
C PRO A 140 -6.53 10.50 8.98
N GLN A 141 -6.67 10.81 7.70
CA GLN A 141 -6.07 10.04 6.61
C GLN A 141 -5.37 10.96 5.63
N GLN A 142 -4.24 10.52 5.12
CA GLN A 142 -3.51 11.19 4.04
C GLN A 142 -3.18 10.17 2.96
N ASN A 143 -3.73 10.37 1.76
CA ASN A 143 -3.33 9.59 0.59
C ASN A 143 -2.23 10.35 -0.16
N ILE A 144 -1.21 9.62 -0.57
CA ILE A 144 -0.08 10.13 -1.35
C ILE A 144 -0.05 9.38 -2.67
N PHE A 145 -0.20 10.11 -3.77
CA PHE A 145 -0.14 9.59 -5.13
C PHE A 145 1.08 10.13 -5.87
N CYS A 146 1.60 9.35 -6.81
CA CYS A 146 2.80 9.70 -7.55
C CYS A 146 2.47 10.05 -9.02
N LYS A 147 3.06 11.13 -9.54
CA LYS A 147 2.77 11.64 -10.89
C LYS A 147 3.08 10.63 -12.00
N ASP A 148 4.19 9.90 -11.84
CA ASP A 148 4.69 8.95 -12.83
C ASP A 148 4.30 7.50 -12.52
N ASP A 149 3.33 7.28 -11.62
CA ASP A 149 2.82 5.96 -11.29
C ASP A 149 2.18 5.30 -12.51
N ARG A 150 2.77 4.19 -12.98
CA ARG A 150 2.29 3.42 -14.11
C ARG A 150 1.33 2.31 -13.70
N ILE A 151 1.27 1.98 -12.41
CA ILE A 151 0.34 1.00 -11.82
C ILE A 151 -1.00 1.68 -11.54
N MET A 152 -0.96 2.82 -10.83
CA MET A 152 -2.13 3.63 -10.51
C MET A 152 -2.00 5.02 -11.14
N LYS A 153 -2.57 5.19 -12.32
CA LYS A 153 -2.46 6.46 -13.06
C LYS A 153 -3.29 7.55 -12.40
N ILE A 154 -2.66 8.64 -12.00
CA ILE A 154 -3.32 9.80 -11.35
C ILE A 154 -4.56 10.29 -12.10
N LYS A 155 -4.50 10.35 -13.44
CA LYS A 155 -5.64 10.78 -14.27
C LYS A 155 -6.89 9.91 -14.13
N ASP A 156 -6.73 8.73 -13.59
CA ASP A 156 -7.78 7.74 -13.41
C ASP A 156 -8.27 7.67 -11.97
N LEU A 157 -7.65 8.39 -11.03
CA LEU A 157 -8.03 8.45 -9.62
C LEU A 157 -9.14 9.48 -9.42
N GLU A 158 -10.06 9.15 -8.53
CA GLU A 158 -10.94 10.12 -7.89
C GLU A 158 -10.16 10.71 -6.72
N LYS A 159 -9.75 11.97 -6.83
CA LYS A 159 -9.04 12.67 -5.77
C LYS A 159 -10.01 13.13 -4.70
N LEU A 160 -9.62 12.96 -3.45
CA LEU A 160 -10.31 13.51 -2.29
C LEU A 160 -9.58 14.78 -1.81
N ASP A 161 -10.28 15.64 -1.10
CA ASP A 161 -9.68 16.76 -0.40
C ASP A 161 -8.63 16.25 0.60
N GLY A 162 -7.44 16.85 0.58
CA GLY A 162 -6.32 16.39 1.41
C GLY A 162 -5.37 15.39 0.75
N ASP A 163 -5.69 14.87 -0.44
CA ASP A 163 -4.77 14.00 -1.17
C ASP A 163 -3.52 14.76 -1.63
N LEU A 164 -2.35 14.18 -1.38
CA LEU A 164 -1.06 14.75 -1.78
C LEU A 164 -0.57 14.08 -3.07
N VAL A 165 -0.08 14.90 -4.01
CA VAL A 165 0.56 14.41 -5.22
C VAL A 165 2.02 14.79 -5.22
N VAL A 166 2.89 13.79 -5.34
CA VAL A 166 4.35 13.94 -5.33
C VAL A 166 4.98 13.53 -6.66
N ASP A 167 6.17 14.03 -6.93
CA ASP A 167 6.99 13.54 -8.04
C ASP A 167 7.54 12.16 -7.72
N GLY A 168 7.41 11.22 -8.64
CA GLY A 168 7.89 9.85 -8.48
C GLY A 168 6.94 8.81 -9.08
N ASP A 169 7.29 7.55 -8.91
CA ASP A 169 6.55 6.39 -9.39
C ASP A 169 5.92 5.58 -8.23
N HIS A 170 5.32 4.43 -8.56
CA HIS A 170 4.66 3.56 -7.59
C HIS A 170 5.57 3.13 -6.43
N GLY A 171 6.87 3.04 -6.67
CA GLY A 171 7.88 2.67 -5.68
C GLY A 171 8.37 3.82 -4.80
N PHE A 172 7.70 4.97 -4.80
CA PHE A 172 8.14 6.20 -4.12
C PHE A 172 8.64 6.01 -2.68
N PRO A 173 7.91 5.37 -1.74
CA PRO A 173 8.38 5.27 -0.35
C PRO A 173 9.60 4.37 -0.21
N TYR A 174 9.85 3.51 -1.19
CA TYR A 174 11.02 2.65 -1.25
C TYR A 174 12.24 3.38 -1.82
N LYS A 175 12.03 4.19 -2.86
CA LYS A 175 13.11 4.92 -3.56
C LYS A 175 13.53 6.20 -2.84
N PHE A 176 12.58 6.86 -2.15
CA PHE A 176 12.77 8.13 -1.48
C PHE A 176 12.35 8.07 0.00
N PRO A 177 12.97 7.19 0.81
CA PRO A 177 12.53 6.93 2.19
C PRO A 177 12.57 8.18 3.06
N ARG A 178 13.54 9.09 2.88
CA ARG A 178 13.63 10.36 3.62
C ARG A 178 12.45 11.29 3.31
N LYS A 179 12.09 11.44 2.02
CA LYS A 179 10.93 12.25 1.64
C LYS A 179 9.63 11.63 2.16
N ALA A 180 9.52 10.30 2.12
CA ALA A 180 8.37 9.61 2.69
C ALA A 180 8.28 9.82 4.22
N SER A 181 9.40 9.76 4.94
CA SER A 181 9.42 10.03 6.39
C SER A 181 9.07 11.48 6.72
N GLU A 182 9.51 12.46 5.92
CA GLU A 182 9.11 13.87 6.07
C GLU A 182 7.60 14.04 5.94
N ILE A 183 6.97 13.38 4.97
CA ILE A 183 5.51 13.41 4.79
C ILE A 183 4.81 12.81 6.01
N ILE A 184 5.30 11.67 6.51
CA ILE A 184 4.76 11.02 7.71
C ILE A 184 4.86 11.94 8.92
N LEU A 185 6.03 12.53 9.17
CA LEU A 185 6.25 13.42 10.30
C LEU A 185 5.39 14.69 10.22
N ASN A 186 5.21 15.24 9.02
CA ASN A 186 4.34 16.39 8.81
C ASN A 186 2.86 16.06 9.09
N PHE A 187 2.39 14.91 8.65
CA PHE A 187 1.04 14.43 8.94
C PHE A 187 0.83 14.29 10.46
N LEU A 188 1.78 13.67 11.18
CA LEU A 188 1.70 13.51 12.63
C LEU A 188 1.70 14.87 13.34
N LYS A 189 2.53 15.84 12.93
CA LYS A 189 2.51 17.19 13.47
C LYS A 189 1.18 17.92 13.28
N GLN A 190 0.60 17.82 12.08
CA GLN A 190 -0.70 18.43 11.76
C GLN A 190 -1.84 17.89 12.61
N ASN A 191 -1.70 16.67 13.10
CA ASN A 191 -2.67 16.00 13.96
C ASN A 191 -2.31 16.05 15.45
N ASN A 192 -1.35 16.91 15.86
CA ASN A 192 -0.88 17.11 17.23
C ASN A 192 -0.32 15.81 17.89
N GLU A 193 0.41 15.01 17.12
CA GLU A 193 0.96 13.73 17.56
C GLU A 193 2.51 13.75 17.66
N LEU A 194 3.12 14.95 17.61
CA LEU A 194 4.55 15.20 17.77
C LEU A 194 4.80 16.35 18.72
#